data_e1c5fe6857e3b6dd166a47a2a733ff5c
#
_entry.id   e1c5fe6857e3b6dd166a47a2a733ff5c
#
_cell.length_a   1.000
_cell.length_b   1.000
_cell.length_c   1.000
_cell.angle_alpha   90.00
_cell.angle_beta   90.00
_cell.angle_gamma   90.00
#
_symmetry.space_group_name_H-M   'P 1'
#
loop_
_entity.id
_entity.type
_entity.pdbx_description
1 polymer ?
#
loop_
_entity_poly.entity_id
_entity_poly.type
_entity_poly.pdbx_seq_one_letter_code
_entity_poly.pdbx_strand_id
1 'polypeptide(L)'
;ARKSRGLGDVYKRQGQGMRTDNAEAMGDAAANAFNEMAFSIEKVTVTAKSRALKAEYSLELAQDLKAIHGLNAEAELANILSTEILAEINREVIRTIYKVAESGAQTNVATAGAFDLDTDSNGRWSVEKFKGLIFQIERDANAIAQRTRRGKGNMILCSADVASALTMAGVLDYTPALNANLNVDDTGNTFAGVLAGKFRVYIDPFAANLAADQYYVAG
;
A
#
# COMPACT_ATOMS: atom_id res chain seq x y z
N ALA A 1 27.03 -15.42 -20.15
CA ALA A 1 26.74 -14.01 -20.45
C ALA A 1 25.31 -13.89 -20.96
N ARG A 2 24.39 -13.57 -20.08
CA ARG A 2 22.98 -13.33 -20.43
C ARG A 2 22.90 -11.93 -21.03
N LYS A 3 22.73 -11.82 -22.33
CA LYS A 3 22.43 -10.53 -22.98
C LYS A 3 21.15 -9.97 -22.35
N SER A 4 21.22 -8.78 -21.76
CA SER A 4 20.04 -8.06 -21.32
C SER A 4 19.20 -7.69 -22.55
N ARG A 5 18.10 -8.36 -22.72
CA ARG A 5 17.17 -8.20 -23.86
C ARG A 5 16.18 -7.04 -23.66
N GLY A 6 16.37 -6.22 -22.65
CA GLY A 6 15.25 -5.37 -22.22
C GLY A 6 15.20 -3.98 -22.85
N LEU A 7 16.26 -3.22 -22.79
CA LEU A 7 16.17 -1.79 -23.16
C LEU A 7 16.58 -1.51 -24.61
N GLY A 8 17.51 -2.27 -25.18
CA GLY A 8 17.98 -2.03 -26.54
C GLY A 8 16.92 -2.27 -27.62
N ASP A 9 16.05 -3.26 -27.44
CA ASP A 9 15.03 -3.60 -28.43
C ASP A 9 13.83 -2.64 -28.41
N VAL A 10 13.50 -2.10 -27.23
CA VAL A 10 12.40 -1.11 -27.10
C VAL A 10 12.84 0.22 -27.72
N TYR A 11 14.05 0.67 -27.49
CA TYR A 11 14.58 1.88 -28.10
C TYR A 11 14.80 1.74 -29.61
N LYS A 12 15.21 0.57 -30.08
CA LYS A 12 15.33 0.32 -31.52
C LYS A 12 13.97 0.34 -32.25
N ARG A 13 12.92 -0.12 -31.60
CA ARG A 13 11.56 -0.10 -32.18
C ARG A 13 10.90 1.26 -32.14
N GLN A 14 11.18 2.06 -31.12
CA GLN A 14 10.59 3.40 -30.97
C GLN A 14 11.26 4.48 -31.82
N GLY A 15 12.48 4.26 -32.29
CA GLY A 15 13.26 5.23 -33.04
C GLY A 15 13.46 4.91 -34.51
N GLN A 16 13.01 3.77 -35.00
CA GLN A 16 13.12 3.41 -36.41
C GLN A 16 11.81 3.78 -37.15
N GLY A 17 11.93 4.68 -38.09
CA GLY A 17 10.90 4.88 -39.07
C GLY A 17 10.69 3.60 -39.91
N MET A 18 9.52 3.49 -40.49
CA MET A 18 9.19 2.40 -41.40
C MET A 18 9.92 2.57 -42.73
N ARG A 19 10.39 1.47 -43.31
CA ARG A 19 10.95 1.49 -44.68
C ARG A 19 9.83 1.87 -45.68
N THR A 20 10.22 2.54 -46.75
CA THR A 20 9.29 3.02 -47.77
C THR A 20 8.46 1.90 -48.38
N ASP A 21 9.09 0.75 -48.65
CA ASP A 21 8.45 -0.44 -49.21
C ASP A 21 7.32 -0.96 -48.30
N ASN A 22 7.55 -0.96 -46.96
CA ASN A 22 6.55 -1.38 -45.98
C ASN A 22 5.46 -0.34 -45.76
N ALA A 23 5.78 0.95 -45.96
CA ALA A 23 4.79 2.03 -45.87
C ALA A 23 3.84 2.02 -47.05
N GLU A 24 4.33 1.69 -48.25
CA GLU A 24 3.54 1.55 -49.45
C GLU A 24 2.63 0.31 -49.42
N ALA A 25 3.05 -0.75 -48.79
CA ALA A 25 2.29 -2.00 -48.61
C ALA A 25 1.26 -1.96 -47.46
N MET A 26 1.21 -0.88 -46.70
CA MET A 26 0.25 -0.75 -45.60
C MET A 26 -1.19 -0.68 -46.09
N GLY A 27 -2.03 -1.59 -45.59
CA GLY A 27 -3.45 -1.67 -45.94
C GLY A 27 -3.76 -2.66 -47.04
N ASP A 28 -2.79 -3.23 -47.76
CA ASP A 28 -3.01 -4.18 -48.83
C ASP A 28 -3.49 -5.57 -48.35
N ALA A 29 -3.13 -5.95 -47.12
CA ALA A 29 -3.50 -7.24 -46.56
C ALA A 29 -3.75 -7.14 -45.08
N ALA A 30 -4.48 -8.10 -44.49
CA ALA A 30 -4.77 -8.15 -43.08
C ALA A 30 -3.49 -8.24 -42.21
N ALA A 31 -2.36 -8.71 -42.76
CA ALA A 31 -1.08 -8.74 -42.10
C ALA A 31 -0.35 -7.39 -42.06
N ASN A 32 -0.74 -6.44 -42.91
CA ASN A 32 -0.14 -5.10 -43.05
C ASN A 32 -1.13 -3.99 -42.68
N ALA A 33 -2.06 -4.24 -41.77
CA ALA A 33 -3.04 -3.26 -41.32
C ALA A 33 -2.37 -2.03 -40.68
N PHE A 34 -2.98 -0.87 -40.87
CA PHE A 34 -2.59 0.32 -40.13
C PHE A 34 -2.81 0.10 -38.63
N ASN A 35 -1.95 0.73 -37.83
CA ASN A 35 -2.16 0.73 -36.37
C ASN A 35 -3.45 1.48 -36.06
N GLU A 36 -4.40 0.80 -35.46
CA GLU A 36 -5.69 1.36 -35.06
C GLU A 36 -5.65 1.77 -33.59
N MET A 37 -6.28 2.86 -33.27
CA MET A 37 -6.50 3.31 -31.90
C MET A 37 -8.00 3.27 -31.61
N ALA A 38 -8.35 2.62 -30.52
CA ALA A 38 -9.71 2.64 -30.00
C ALA A 38 -9.72 3.27 -28.60
N PHE A 39 -10.80 3.92 -28.26
CA PHE A 39 -11.04 4.36 -26.89
C PHE A 39 -12.37 3.80 -26.40
N SER A 40 -12.41 3.43 -25.16
CA SER A 40 -13.63 3.04 -24.46
C SER A 40 -13.91 4.03 -23.34
N ILE A 41 -15.19 4.33 -23.14
CA ILE A 41 -15.64 5.16 -22.03
C ILE A 41 -16.25 4.24 -21.00
N GLU A 42 -15.59 4.10 -19.86
CA GLU A 42 -16.09 3.32 -18.74
C GLU A 42 -16.78 4.24 -17.74
N LYS A 43 -17.96 3.84 -17.30
CA LYS A 43 -18.70 4.54 -16.26
C LYS A 43 -18.50 3.83 -14.94
N VAL A 44 -17.84 4.47 -14.00
CA VAL A 44 -17.76 4.02 -12.60
C VAL A 44 -18.82 4.73 -11.79
N THR A 45 -19.78 3.97 -11.25
CA THR A 45 -20.80 4.50 -10.34
C THR A 45 -20.36 4.38 -8.92
N VAL A 46 -20.37 5.48 -8.18
CA VAL A 46 -20.12 5.53 -6.75
C VAL A 46 -21.44 5.72 -6.03
N THR A 47 -21.78 4.77 -5.16
CA THR A 47 -22.99 4.84 -4.35
C THR A 47 -22.64 5.35 -2.96
N ALA A 48 -23.24 6.44 -2.54
CA ALA A 48 -23.11 6.96 -1.19
C ALA A 48 -23.85 6.06 -0.19
N LYS A 49 -23.17 5.71 0.89
CA LYS A 49 -23.74 4.98 2.02
C LYS A 49 -23.55 5.83 3.28
N SER A 50 -24.61 5.96 4.08
CA SER A 50 -24.54 6.64 5.36
C SER A 50 -24.28 5.64 6.48
N ARG A 51 -23.62 6.09 7.54
CA ARG A 51 -23.44 5.36 8.79
C ARG A 51 -24.14 6.08 9.89
N ALA A 52 -24.69 5.33 10.82
CA ALA A 52 -25.29 5.87 12.01
C ALA A 52 -24.87 5.02 13.22
N LEU A 53 -24.45 5.67 14.27
CA LEU A 53 -24.11 5.06 15.55
C LEU A 53 -24.99 5.70 16.62
N LYS A 54 -25.47 4.91 17.57
CA LYS A 54 -26.33 5.35 18.66
C LYS A 54 -25.70 4.95 19.99
N ALA A 55 -25.62 5.86 20.92
CA ALA A 55 -25.27 5.58 22.30
C ALA A 55 -26.41 6.04 23.22
N GLU A 56 -26.64 5.27 24.26
CA GLU A 56 -27.69 5.56 25.28
C GLU A 56 -27.02 5.56 26.66
N TYR A 57 -27.42 6.45 27.51
CA TYR A 57 -26.95 6.51 28.89
C TYR A 57 -28.15 6.79 29.83
N SER A 58 -28.02 6.35 31.08
CA SER A 58 -29.01 6.62 32.11
C SER A 58 -28.76 7.98 32.74
N LEU A 59 -29.86 8.60 33.24
CA LEU A 59 -29.76 9.88 33.94
C LEU A 59 -28.94 9.77 35.23
N GLU A 60 -29.01 8.63 35.91
CA GLU A 60 -28.23 8.34 37.11
C GLU A 60 -26.72 8.35 36.80
N LEU A 61 -26.30 7.66 35.72
CA LEU A 61 -24.93 7.66 35.29
C LEU A 61 -24.40 9.08 34.97
N ALA A 62 -25.21 9.90 34.33
CA ALA A 62 -24.85 11.29 34.05
C ALA A 62 -24.65 12.12 35.29
N GLN A 63 -25.50 11.91 36.31
CA GLN A 63 -25.40 12.61 37.61
C GLN A 63 -24.17 12.15 38.38
N ASP A 64 -23.89 10.86 38.43
CA ASP A 64 -22.73 10.30 39.12
C ASP A 64 -21.41 10.72 38.50
N LEU A 65 -21.30 10.70 37.16
CA LEU A 65 -20.15 11.18 36.43
C LEU A 65 -19.86 12.66 36.70
N LYS A 66 -20.90 13.46 36.76
CA LYS A 66 -20.79 14.89 37.05
C LYS A 66 -20.42 15.15 38.52
N ALA A 67 -21.00 14.39 39.46
CA ALA A 67 -20.82 14.58 40.89
C ALA A 67 -19.45 14.08 41.37
N ILE A 68 -18.97 12.94 40.85
CA ILE A 68 -17.75 12.29 41.32
C ILE A 68 -16.54 12.71 40.49
N HIS A 69 -16.68 12.77 39.19
CA HIS A 69 -15.57 13.00 38.26
C HIS A 69 -15.58 14.38 37.60
N GLY A 70 -16.68 15.16 37.74
CA GLY A 70 -16.82 16.46 37.11
C GLY A 70 -16.94 16.42 35.57
N LEU A 71 -17.20 15.22 35.00
CA LEU A 71 -17.26 14.96 33.56
C LEU A 71 -18.71 15.12 33.06
N ASN A 72 -18.84 15.61 31.84
CA ASN A 72 -20.14 15.68 31.17
C ASN A 72 -20.34 14.42 30.30
N ALA A 73 -21.26 13.57 30.65
CA ALA A 73 -21.56 12.32 29.97
C ALA A 73 -21.87 12.50 28.47
N GLU A 74 -22.55 13.57 28.09
CA GLU A 74 -22.88 13.87 26.69
C GLU A 74 -21.61 14.16 25.86
N ALA A 75 -20.71 14.99 26.40
CA ALA A 75 -19.48 15.36 25.72
C ALA A 75 -18.53 14.16 25.56
N GLU A 76 -18.41 13.35 26.61
CA GLU A 76 -17.59 12.13 26.55
C GLU A 76 -18.14 11.11 25.57
N LEU A 77 -19.44 10.86 25.58
CA LEU A 77 -20.06 9.96 24.61
C LEU A 77 -19.95 10.48 23.17
N ALA A 78 -20.09 11.77 22.95
CA ALA A 78 -19.92 12.36 21.62
C ALA A 78 -18.48 12.18 21.10
N ASN A 79 -17.50 12.34 21.97
CA ASN A 79 -16.10 12.10 21.63
C ASN A 79 -15.85 10.62 21.29
N ILE A 80 -16.36 9.70 22.10
CA ILE A 80 -16.25 8.26 21.86
C ILE A 80 -16.92 7.88 20.52
N LEU A 81 -18.13 8.36 20.28
CA LEU A 81 -18.85 8.11 19.01
C LEU A 81 -18.07 8.63 17.80
N SER A 82 -17.52 9.83 17.90
CA SER A 82 -16.71 10.42 16.84
C SER A 82 -15.47 9.58 16.55
N THR A 83 -14.78 9.13 17.58
CA THR A 83 -13.57 8.29 17.46
C THR A 83 -13.89 6.92 16.84
N GLU A 84 -14.99 6.29 17.27
CA GLU A 84 -15.41 5.00 16.71
C GLU A 84 -15.83 5.08 15.24
N ILE A 85 -16.54 6.14 14.85
CA ILE A 85 -16.90 6.36 13.44
C ILE A 85 -15.65 6.57 12.60
N LEU A 86 -14.69 7.35 13.10
CA LEU A 86 -13.41 7.58 12.40
C LEU A 86 -12.62 6.28 12.25
N ALA A 87 -12.53 5.48 13.30
CA ALA A 87 -11.87 4.18 13.27
C ALA A 87 -12.52 3.22 12.27
N GLU A 88 -13.85 3.20 12.20
CA GLU A 88 -14.59 2.39 11.24
C GLU A 88 -14.31 2.82 9.78
N ILE A 89 -14.30 4.13 9.52
CA ILE A 89 -14.01 4.68 8.20
C ILE A 89 -12.57 4.32 7.79
N ASN A 90 -11.60 4.51 8.68
CA ASN A 90 -10.20 4.17 8.42
C ASN A 90 -10.03 2.69 8.10
N ARG A 91 -10.68 1.81 8.88
CA ARG A 91 -10.67 0.36 8.62
C ARG A 91 -11.25 -0.01 7.27
N GLU A 92 -12.34 0.64 6.85
CA GLU A 92 -12.93 0.40 5.54
C GLU A 92 -12.02 0.86 4.41
N VAL A 93 -11.39 2.02 4.55
CA VAL A 93 -10.42 2.53 3.56
C VAL A 93 -9.25 1.57 3.40
N ILE A 94 -8.64 1.13 4.51
CA ILE A 94 -7.53 0.16 4.49
C ILE A 94 -7.95 -1.15 3.83
N ARG A 95 -9.10 -1.69 4.17
CA ARG A 95 -9.63 -2.91 3.54
C ARG A 95 -9.90 -2.74 2.04
N THR A 96 -10.37 -1.57 1.64
CA THR A 96 -10.61 -1.26 0.23
C THR A 96 -9.30 -1.19 -0.53
N ILE A 97 -8.30 -0.52 0.01
CA ILE A 97 -6.95 -0.45 -0.56
C ILE A 97 -6.39 -1.86 -0.75
N TYR A 98 -6.45 -2.70 0.29
CA TYR A 98 -5.98 -4.08 0.24
C TYR A 98 -6.68 -4.92 -0.84
N LYS A 99 -7.99 -4.76 -1.02
CA LYS A 99 -8.76 -5.51 -2.02
C LYS A 99 -8.52 -5.05 -3.45
N VAL A 100 -8.27 -3.77 -3.64
CA VAL A 100 -8.10 -3.15 -4.98
C VAL A 100 -6.64 -3.16 -5.41
N ALA A 101 -5.70 -3.31 -4.47
CA ALA A 101 -4.28 -3.36 -4.77
C ALA A 101 -3.97 -4.53 -5.73
N GLU A 102 -3.18 -4.25 -6.75
CA GLU A 102 -2.67 -5.29 -7.62
C GLU A 102 -1.59 -6.11 -6.91
N SER A 103 -1.51 -7.39 -7.21
CA SER A 103 -0.49 -8.27 -6.64
C SER A 103 0.91 -7.78 -7.04
N GLY A 104 1.72 -7.43 -6.06
CA GLY A 104 3.15 -7.16 -6.21
C GLY A 104 3.96 -8.43 -6.42
N ALA A 105 5.28 -8.33 -6.28
CA ALA A 105 6.20 -9.48 -6.32
C ALA A 105 5.98 -10.42 -7.51
N GLN A 106 5.89 -9.86 -8.75
CA GLN A 106 5.60 -10.65 -9.96
C GLN A 106 6.86 -11.26 -10.61
N THR A 107 8.04 -10.74 -10.28
CA THR A 107 9.28 -11.14 -10.94
C THR A 107 10.36 -11.52 -9.93
N ASN A 108 11.09 -12.61 -10.22
CA ASN A 108 12.15 -13.18 -9.37
C ASN A 108 11.67 -13.62 -7.98
N VAL A 109 10.48 -14.16 -7.91
CA VAL A 109 9.89 -14.80 -6.72
C VAL A 109 9.43 -16.19 -7.09
N ALA A 110 9.42 -17.11 -6.13
CA ALA A 110 8.99 -18.48 -6.34
C ALA A 110 7.48 -18.54 -6.60
N THR A 111 6.70 -17.73 -5.88
CA THR A 111 5.25 -17.65 -6.03
C THR A 111 4.86 -16.22 -6.36
N ALA A 112 4.24 -15.98 -7.50
CA ALA A 112 3.77 -14.65 -7.87
C ALA A 112 2.76 -14.11 -6.86
N GLY A 113 3.00 -12.91 -6.38
CA GLY A 113 2.16 -12.25 -5.38
C GLY A 113 2.54 -12.50 -3.93
N ALA A 114 3.48 -13.41 -3.66
CA ALA A 114 3.99 -13.66 -2.33
C ALA A 114 5.52 -13.59 -2.35
N PHE A 115 6.08 -12.89 -1.39
CA PHE A 115 7.54 -12.83 -1.18
C PHE A 115 7.90 -13.66 0.05
N ASP A 116 8.55 -14.78 -0.19
CA ASP A 116 9.02 -15.67 0.87
C ASP A 116 10.46 -15.32 1.24
N LEU A 117 10.66 -14.96 2.50
CA LEU A 117 11.98 -14.59 3.03
C LEU A 117 12.99 -15.73 2.94
N ASP A 118 12.55 -16.99 2.95
CA ASP A 118 13.44 -18.14 2.93
C ASP A 118 13.87 -18.54 1.52
N THR A 119 12.96 -18.41 0.56
CA THR A 119 13.19 -18.85 -0.83
C THR A 119 13.60 -17.71 -1.75
N ASP A 120 13.04 -16.52 -1.58
CA ASP A 120 13.20 -15.40 -2.50
C ASP A 120 14.31 -14.43 -2.09
N SER A 121 14.75 -14.50 -0.84
CA SER A 121 15.81 -13.65 -0.31
C SER A 121 17.12 -14.40 -0.18
N ASN A 122 18.14 -13.90 -0.86
CA ASN A 122 19.51 -14.43 -0.77
C ASN A 122 20.17 -13.88 0.51
N GLY A 123 20.09 -14.61 1.59
CA GLY A 123 20.76 -14.23 2.82
C GLY A 123 20.98 -15.42 3.73
N ARG A 124 22.08 -15.41 4.48
CA ARG A 124 22.42 -16.43 5.46
C ARG A 124 21.84 -16.10 6.83
N TRP A 125 21.73 -14.81 7.11
CA TRP A 125 21.22 -14.27 8.37
C TRP A 125 19.86 -13.62 8.14
N SER A 126 18.99 -13.67 9.16
CA SER A 126 17.65 -13.06 9.07
C SER A 126 17.69 -11.57 8.67
N VAL A 127 18.66 -10.83 9.17
CA VAL A 127 18.86 -9.41 8.80
C VAL A 127 19.15 -9.22 7.30
N GLU A 128 19.91 -10.12 6.70
CA GLU A 128 20.19 -10.09 5.25
C GLU A 128 18.94 -10.41 4.44
N LYS A 129 18.14 -11.36 4.91
CA LYS A 129 16.86 -11.71 4.29
C LYS A 129 15.88 -10.52 4.34
N PHE A 130 15.83 -9.78 5.44
CA PHE A 130 15.01 -8.58 5.55
C PHE A 130 15.46 -7.45 4.60
N LYS A 131 16.76 -7.36 4.29
CA LYS A 131 17.24 -6.44 3.24
C LYS A 131 16.74 -6.82 1.85
N GLY A 132 16.56 -8.12 1.60
CA GLY A 132 15.93 -8.62 0.37
C GLY A 132 14.48 -8.13 0.23
N LEU A 133 13.72 -8.10 1.33
CA LEU A 133 12.37 -7.55 1.35
C LEU A 133 12.34 -6.06 0.95
N ILE A 134 13.28 -5.25 1.45
CA ILE A 134 13.38 -3.83 1.08
C ILE A 134 13.61 -3.65 -0.42
N PHE A 135 14.47 -4.46 -0.99
CA PHE A 135 14.70 -4.44 -2.42
C PHE A 135 13.45 -4.80 -3.22
N GLN A 136 12.66 -5.77 -2.76
CA GLN A 136 11.40 -6.12 -3.40
C GLN A 136 10.37 -4.98 -3.30
N ILE A 137 10.23 -4.35 -2.14
CA ILE A 137 9.38 -3.18 -1.96
C ILE A 137 9.75 -2.06 -2.94
N GLU A 138 11.05 -1.81 -3.12
CA GLU A 138 11.51 -0.79 -4.07
C GLU A 138 11.21 -1.16 -5.51
N ARG A 139 11.27 -2.43 -5.86
CA ARG A 139 10.87 -2.92 -7.20
C ARG A 139 9.37 -2.72 -7.45
N ASP A 140 8.53 -3.04 -6.47
CA ASP A 140 7.08 -2.87 -6.57
C ASP A 140 6.71 -1.38 -6.70
N ALA A 141 7.37 -0.51 -5.92
CA ALA A 141 7.20 0.94 -6.06
C ALA A 141 7.65 1.46 -7.45
N ASN A 142 8.72 0.90 -8.02
CA ASN A 142 9.15 1.25 -9.37
C ASN A 142 8.17 0.72 -10.44
N ALA A 143 7.53 -0.43 -10.20
CA ALA A 143 6.49 -0.95 -11.10
C ALA A 143 5.30 0.00 -11.21
N ILE A 144 4.92 0.67 -10.10
CA ILE A 144 3.90 1.73 -10.11
C ILE A 144 4.30 2.86 -11.05
N ALA A 145 5.56 3.33 -10.95
CA ALA A 145 6.07 4.38 -11.83
C ALA A 145 6.05 3.98 -13.32
N GLN A 146 6.40 2.73 -13.61
CA GLN A 146 6.40 2.21 -14.99
C GLN A 146 4.98 2.10 -15.57
N ARG A 147 4.01 1.70 -14.76
CA ARG A 147 2.61 1.54 -15.17
C ARG A 147 1.89 2.87 -15.31
N THR A 148 2.02 3.72 -14.31
CA THR A 148 1.29 5.00 -14.25
C THR A 148 1.98 6.12 -15.02
N ARG A 149 3.30 6.04 -15.19
CA ARG A 149 4.15 7.10 -15.78
C ARG A 149 4.02 8.45 -15.07
N ARG A 150 3.54 8.45 -13.83
CA ARG A 150 3.28 9.68 -13.05
C ARG A 150 4.20 9.86 -11.87
N GLY A 151 4.69 8.78 -11.28
CA GLY A 151 5.55 8.84 -10.12
C GLY A 151 5.77 7.47 -9.51
N LYS A 152 6.79 7.39 -8.68
CA LYS A 152 7.11 6.21 -7.90
C LYS A 152 6.26 6.21 -6.64
N GLY A 153 5.85 5.03 -6.18
CA GLY A 153 5.23 4.89 -4.86
C GLY A 153 6.12 5.47 -3.77
N ASN A 154 5.53 6.18 -2.83
CA ASN A 154 6.23 6.84 -1.73
C ASN A 154 5.64 6.50 -0.35
N MET A 155 4.62 5.68 -0.31
CA MET A 155 3.90 5.25 0.89
C MET A 155 3.89 3.74 0.98
N ILE A 156 4.03 3.22 2.19
CA ILE A 156 3.93 1.80 2.49
C ILE A 156 2.95 1.63 3.64
N LEU A 157 1.93 0.81 3.43
CA LEU A 157 1.03 0.33 4.47
C LEU A 157 1.40 -1.13 4.76
N CYS A 158 1.68 -1.48 5.98
CA CYS A 158 2.13 -2.82 6.33
C CYS A 158 1.57 -3.29 7.67
N SER A 159 1.65 -4.59 7.91
CA SER A 159 1.38 -5.18 9.22
C SER A 159 2.49 -4.86 10.23
N ALA A 160 2.21 -4.98 11.51
CA ALA A 160 3.16 -4.68 12.59
C ALA A 160 4.44 -5.53 12.51
N ASP A 161 4.32 -6.80 12.13
CA ASP A 161 5.48 -7.70 12.02
C ASP A 161 6.39 -7.32 10.85
N VAL A 162 5.81 -6.89 9.72
CA VAL A 162 6.59 -6.38 8.58
C VAL A 162 7.31 -5.09 8.97
N ALA A 163 6.68 -4.19 9.72
CA ALA A 163 7.33 -2.99 10.23
C ALA A 163 8.49 -3.32 11.16
N SER A 164 8.33 -4.32 12.04
CA SER A 164 9.39 -4.80 12.91
C SER A 164 10.56 -5.42 12.12
N ALA A 165 10.27 -6.19 11.08
CA ALA A 165 11.29 -6.73 10.18
C ALA A 165 12.08 -5.64 9.45
N LEU A 166 11.41 -4.59 8.98
CA LEU A 166 12.05 -3.43 8.34
C LEU A 166 12.94 -2.66 9.33
N THR A 167 12.56 -2.60 10.60
CA THR A 167 13.39 -1.99 11.65
C THR A 167 14.63 -2.82 11.93
N MET A 168 14.48 -4.14 12.05
CA MET A 168 15.62 -5.04 12.27
C MET A 168 16.60 -5.01 11.09
N ALA A 169 16.14 -4.70 9.89
CA ALA A 169 17.01 -4.46 8.75
C ALA A 169 17.87 -3.18 8.89
N GLY A 170 17.60 -2.34 9.89
CA GLY A 170 18.35 -1.14 10.20
C GLY A 170 18.16 0.01 9.21
N VAL A 171 17.05 0.04 8.48
CA VAL A 171 16.78 1.00 7.40
C VAL A 171 15.53 1.83 7.67
N LEU A 172 14.69 1.42 8.63
CA LEU A 172 13.53 2.17 9.05
C LEU A 172 13.92 3.12 10.19
N ASP A 173 13.92 4.41 9.91
CA ASP A 173 14.07 5.44 10.93
C ASP A 173 12.71 5.69 11.60
N TYR A 174 12.56 5.20 12.82
CA TYR A 174 11.38 5.49 13.62
C TYR A 174 11.34 6.97 14.01
N THR A 175 10.15 7.54 13.97
CA THR A 175 9.94 8.87 14.55
C THR A 175 10.12 8.78 16.08
N PRO A 176 10.83 9.73 16.72
CA PRO A 176 11.08 9.71 18.17
C PRO A 176 9.82 9.58 19.03
N ALA A 177 8.69 10.05 18.54
CA ALA A 177 7.39 9.93 19.21
C ALA A 177 6.89 8.48 19.35
N LEU A 178 7.27 7.59 18.44
CA LEU A 178 6.94 6.16 18.49
C LEU A 178 7.94 5.33 19.28
N ASN A 179 9.17 5.84 19.47
CA ASN A 179 10.23 5.14 20.19
C ASN A 179 10.04 5.10 21.72
N ALA A 180 9.26 6.02 22.28
CA ALA A 180 9.11 6.13 23.75
C ALA A 180 8.10 5.14 24.33
N ASN A 181 7.07 4.83 23.59
CA ASN A 181 6.03 3.86 23.94
C ASN A 181 5.42 3.39 22.62
N LEU A 182 5.29 2.12 22.39
CA LEU A 182 4.45 1.54 21.33
C LEU A 182 2.95 1.91 21.49
N ASN A 183 2.68 3.00 22.17
CA ASN A 183 1.35 3.56 22.28
C ASN A 183 1.00 4.15 20.91
N VAL A 184 0.09 3.49 20.25
CA VAL A 184 -0.76 4.10 19.24
C VAL A 184 -1.28 5.38 19.89
N ASP A 185 -0.94 6.54 19.35
CA ASP A 185 -1.53 7.79 19.78
C ASP A 185 -3.04 7.61 19.86
N ASP A 186 -3.70 8.14 20.87
CA ASP A 186 -5.16 8.16 20.99
C ASP A 186 -5.85 8.74 19.75
N THR A 187 -5.11 9.46 18.91
CA THR A 187 -5.53 9.98 17.62
C THR A 187 -5.52 8.94 16.49
N GLY A 188 -5.11 7.69 16.75
CA GLY A 188 -5.03 6.65 15.71
C GLY A 188 -3.93 6.88 14.68
N ASN A 189 -2.91 7.65 15.02
CA ASN A 189 -1.77 7.90 14.14
C ASN A 189 -0.91 6.64 14.02
N THR A 190 -1.01 6.00 12.87
CA THR A 190 -0.32 4.74 12.55
C THR A 190 1.02 4.94 11.85
N PHE A 191 1.50 6.17 11.77
CA PHE A 191 2.77 6.51 11.12
C PHE A 191 3.95 5.95 11.90
N ALA A 192 4.67 4.98 11.33
CA ALA A 192 5.82 4.34 11.97
C ALA A 192 7.12 5.10 11.75
N GLY A 193 7.34 5.65 10.57
CA GLY A 193 8.59 6.31 10.25
C GLY A 193 8.85 6.38 8.74
N VAL A 194 10.09 6.65 8.38
CA VAL A 194 10.52 6.77 6.99
C VAL A 194 11.55 5.68 6.68
N LEU A 195 11.27 4.87 5.66
CA LEU A 195 12.16 3.82 5.19
C LEU A 195 13.14 4.40 4.17
N ALA A 196 14.44 4.27 4.44
CA ALA A 196 15.53 4.73 3.57
C ALA A 196 15.42 6.20 3.12
N GLY A 197 14.76 7.06 3.89
CA GLY A 197 14.53 8.46 3.52
C GLY A 197 13.58 8.69 2.33
N LYS A 198 12.90 7.65 1.86
CA LYS A 198 12.06 7.71 0.64
C LYS A 198 10.60 7.35 0.89
N PHE A 199 10.34 6.32 1.69
CA PHE A 199 9.00 5.78 1.88
C PHE A 199 8.47 6.09 3.26
N ARG A 200 7.25 6.62 3.32
CA ARG A 200 6.51 6.77 4.58
C ARG A 200 5.85 5.44 4.92
N VAL A 201 6.15 4.92 6.09
CA VAL A 201 5.63 3.63 6.56
C VAL A 201 4.50 3.86 7.53
N TYR A 202 3.37 3.22 7.28
CA TYR A 202 2.19 3.22 8.13
C TYR A 202 1.90 1.80 8.58
N ILE A 203 1.61 1.62 9.86
CA ILE A 203 1.24 0.33 10.43
C ILE A 203 -0.27 0.21 10.45
N ASP A 204 -0.80 -0.93 9.99
CA ASP A 204 -2.21 -1.25 10.15
C ASP A 204 -2.45 -1.86 11.54
N PRO A 205 -3.14 -1.17 12.46
CA PRO A 205 -3.41 -1.67 13.80
C PRO A 205 -4.47 -2.77 13.81
N PHE A 206 -5.20 -2.95 12.71
CA PHE A 206 -6.30 -3.91 12.59
C PHE A 206 -5.89 -5.21 11.90
N ALA A 207 -4.64 -5.31 11.44
CA ALA A 207 -4.12 -6.55 10.88
C ALA A 207 -4.00 -7.61 11.99
N ALA A 208 -4.55 -8.80 11.74
CA ALA A 208 -4.31 -9.93 12.61
C ALA A 208 -2.84 -10.37 12.50
N ASN A 209 -2.15 -10.55 13.63
CA ASN A 209 -0.78 -11.07 13.66
C ASN A 209 -0.75 -12.59 13.46
N LEU A 210 -1.40 -13.06 12.40
CA LEU A 210 -1.33 -14.44 11.97
C LEU A 210 -0.20 -14.57 10.95
N ALA A 211 0.68 -15.53 11.10
CA ALA A 211 1.83 -15.73 10.22
C ALA A 211 1.47 -15.85 8.73
N ALA A 212 0.22 -16.22 8.44
CA ALA A 212 -0.31 -16.32 7.08
C ALA A 212 -0.79 -14.98 6.48
N ASP A 213 -0.98 -13.95 7.30
CA ASP A 213 -1.65 -12.70 6.88
C ASP A 213 -0.71 -11.48 6.91
N GLN A 214 0.59 -11.72 6.85
CA GLN A 214 1.57 -10.64 6.80
C GLN A 214 1.54 -10.00 5.41
N TYR A 215 1.37 -8.68 5.36
CA TYR A 215 1.26 -7.98 4.09
C TYR A 215 1.91 -6.60 4.12
N TYR A 216 2.25 -6.12 2.96
CA TYR A 216 2.54 -4.72 2.69
C TYR A 216 1.86 -4.26 1.41
N VAL A 217 1.48 -3.01 1.35
CA VAL A 217 0.94 -2.35 0.15
C VAL A 217 1.77 -1.10 -0.11
N ALA A 218 2.34 -1.00 -1.30
CA ALA A 218 3.08 0.17 -1.74
C ALA A 218 2.18 1.07 -2.62
N GLY A 219 2.22 2.38 -2.38
CA GLY A 219 1.41 3.36 -3.09
C GLY A 219 2.11 4.70 -3.28
#